data_bbbed9e37be58d4a7f9f25682c254bab
#
_entry.id   bbbed9e37be58d4a7f9f25682c254bab
#
_cell.length_a   1.000
_cell.length_b   1.000
_cell.length_c   1.000
_cell.angle_alpha   90.00
_cell.angle_beta   90.00
_cell.angle_gamma   90.00
#
_symmetry.space_group_name_H-M   'P 1'
#
loop_
_entity.id
_entity.type
_entity.pdbx_description
1 polymer ?
#
loop_
_entity_poly.entity_id
_entity_poly.type
_entity_poly.pdbx_seq_one_letter_code
_entity_poly.pdbx_strand_id
1 'polypeptide(L)'
;QGGSNTKELVSYEPVLQPDDVVMIVVSSENPEVAAPYNLKAITVQGDTENGIGTQRMQTYILDKEGKIEFPLLGTISLSGLTKTQAVAKLKELLKDHVNDAVINFRILNFKITVLGEVQKPGTYPVTSERITLLEAIGMSGDLTIYGNRTNVLLIREKNGTKTMERIDLTKSDFLNSSVYYLSQNDVVYVEPNKTRIN
;
A
#
# COMPACT_ATOMS: atom_id res chain seq x y z
N GLN A 1 40.84 -2.80 -2.95
CA GLN A 1 39.90 -3.51 -3.87
C GLN A 1 38.60 -3.73 -3.11
N GLY A 2 37.67 -2.77 -3.21
CA GLY A 2 36.34 -2.87 -2.65
C GLY A 2 35.44 -3.56 -3.67
N GLY A 3 35.12 -4.81 -3.46
CA GLY A 3 34.08 -5.49 -4.22
C GLY A 3 32.72 -4.93 -3.82
N SER A 4 32.05 -4.18 -4.70
CA SER A 4 30.65 -3.83 -4.53
C SER A 4 29.84 -5.12 -4.76
N ASN A 5 29.39 -5.74 -3.69
CA ASN A 5 28.35 -6.77 -3.77
C ASN A 5 27.01 -6.09 -4.11
N THR A 6 26.78 -5.87 -5.38
CA THR A 6 25.44 -5.58 -5.90
C THR A 6 24.62 -6.87 -5.81
N LYS A 7 24.05 -7.16 -4.63
CA LYS A 7 22.89 -8.05 -4.56
C LYS A 7 21.75 -7.36 -5.28
N GLU A 8 21.16 -8.04 -6.27
CA GLU A 8 19.93 -7.58 -6.89
C GLU A 8 18.93 -7.19 -5.80
N LEU A 9 18.53 -5.93 -5.81
CA LEU A 9 17.47 -5.45 -4.94
C LEU A 9 16.21 -6.20 -5.32
N VAL A 10 15.77 -7.11 -4.45
CA VAL A 10 14.45 -7.72 -4.58
C VAL A 10 13.45 -6.57 -4.51
N SER A 11 12.89 -6.23 -5.66
CA SER A 11 11.82 -5.22 -5.74
C SER A 11 10.63 -5.77 -4.98
N TYR A 12 10.42 -5.27 -3.76
CA TYR A 12 9.27 -5.65 -2.95
C TYR A 12 8.09 -4.76 -3.30
N GLU A 13 7.05 -5.36 -3.82
CA GLU A 13 5.75 -4.72 -3.98
C GLU A 13 4.83 -5.12 -2.83
N PRO A 14 4.06 -4.18 -2.26
CA PRO A 14 3.03 -4.51 -1.29
C PRO A 14 2.02 -5.49 -1.86
N VAL A 15 1.57 -6.41 -1.01
CA VAL A 15 0.54 -7.40 -1.34
C VAL A 15 -0.82 -6.86 -0.95
N LEU A 16 -1.79 -7.01 -1.81
CA LEU A 16 -3.18 -6.61 -1.56
C LEU A 16 -3.78 -7.41 -0.40
N GLN A 17 -4.52 -6.72 0.45
CA GLN A 17 -5.11 -7.27 1.66
C GLN A 17 -6.61 -6.96 1.72
N PRO A 18 -7.41 -7.72 2.51
CA PRO A 18 -8.76 -7.32 2.85
C PRO A 18 -8.82 -5.89 3.37
N ASP A 19 -9.92 -5.20 3.10
CA ASP A 19 -10.16 -3.78 3.42
C ASP A 19 -9.34 -2.77 2.60
N ASP A 20 -8.46 -3.21 1.68
CA ASP A 20 -7.84 -2.30 0.75
C ASP A 20 -8.89 -1.64 -0.15
N VAL A 21 -8.77 -0.34 -0.31
CA VAL A 21 -9.57 0.46 -1.23
C VAL A 21 -8.77 0.69 -2.49
N VAL A 22 -9.26 0.20 -3.61
CA VAL A 22 -8.57 0.28 -4.89
C VAL A 22 -9.38 1.02 -5.94
N MET A 23 -8.69 1.77 -6.77
CA MET A 23 -9.24 2.35 -7.99
C MET A 23 -8.74 1.51 -9.17
N ILE A 24 -9.65 1.04 -10.00
CA ILE A 24 -9.32 0.28 -11.21
C ILE A 24 -10.04 0.93 -12.37
N VAL A 25 -9.28 1.37 -13.36
CA VAL A 25 -9.82 1.96 -14.60
C VAL A 25 -9.27 1.20 -15.80
N VAL A 26 -10.17 0.72 -16.64
CA VAL A 26 -9.86 0.05 -17.90
C VAL A 26 -9.95 1.06 -19.02
N SER A 27 -8.90 1.19 -19.81
CA SER A 27 -8.83 2.04 -20.99
C SER A 27 -8.51 1.21 -22.23
N SER A 28 -8.98 1.68 -23.39
CA SER A 28 -8.76 1.08 -24.70
C SER A 28 -8.64 2.20 -25.73
N GLU A 29 -8.05 1.92 -26.90
CA GLU A 29 -8.07 2.84 -28.05
C GLU A 29 -9.51 3.16 -28.47
N ASN A 30 -10.42 2.19 -28.31
CA ASN A 30 -11.87 2.42 -28.46
C ASN A 30 -12.53 2.51 -27.06
N PRO A 31 -12.87 3.73 -26.59
CA PRO A 31 -13.45 3.93 -25.27
C PRO A 31 -14.78 3.19 -25.04
N GLU A 32 -15.57 2.96 -26.07
CA GLU A 32 -16.85 2.27 -25.97
C GLU A 32 -16.69 0.80 -25.61
N VAL A 33 -15.57 0.18 -26.01
CA VAL A 33 -15.25 -1.22 -25.68
C VAL A 33 -14.85 -1.35 -24.21
N ALA A 34 -14.16 -0.38 -23.67
CA ALA A 34 -13.71 -0.38 -22.27
C ALA A 34 -14.79 0.06 -21.27
N ALA A 35 -15.69 0.97 -21.69
CA ALA A 35 -16.67 1.60 -20.80
C ALA A 35 -17.52 0.62 -19.97
N PRO A 36 -18.00 -0.54 -20.48
CA PRO A 36 -18.79 -1.49 -19.70
C PRO A 36 -18.03 -2.12 -18.52
N TYR A 37 -16.69 -2.10 -18.54
CA TYR A 37 -15.84 -2.68 -17.49
C TYR A 37 -15.45 -1.68 -16.42
N ASN A 38 -15.92 -0.44 -16.53
CA ASN A 38 -15.69 0.61 -15.54
C ASN A 38 -16.93 0.89 -14.71
N LEU A 39 -16.74 1.20 -13.45
CA LEU A 39 -17.80 1.72 -12.60
C LEU A 39 -18.20 3.11 -13.10
N LYS A 40 -19.52 3.37 -13.14
CA LYS A 40 -20.04 4.67 -13.52
C LYS A 40 -19.69 5.71 -12.47
N ALA A 41 -19.22 6.88 -12.90
CA ALA A 41 -19.04 8.01 -12.02
C ALA A 41 -20.42 8.46 -11.48
N ILE A 42 -20.51 8.61 -10.17
CA ILE A 42 -21.71 9.16 -9.53
C ILE A 42 -21.46 10.64 -9.26
N THR A 43 -22.36 11.48 -9.80
CA THR A 43 -22.39 12.89 -9.43
C THR A 43 -23.14 13.01 -8.10
N VAL A 44 -22.44 13.34 -7.03
CA VAL A 44 -23.09 13.65 -5.76
C VAL A 44 -23.46 15.15 -5.81
N GLN A 45 -24.75 15.46 -5.84
CA GLN A 45 -25.22 16.81 -5.66
C GLN A 45 -24.94 17.19 -4.19
N GLY A 46 -23.96 18.05 -3.98
CA GLY A 46 -23.80 18.73 -2.69
C GLY A 46 -24.84 19.83 -2.58
N ASP A 47 -25.41 20.01 -1.40
CA ASP A 47 -26.28 21.14 -1.04
C ASP A 47 -25.47 22.45 -1.00
N THR A 48 -25.01 22.91 -2.14
CA THR A 48 -24.41 24.23 -2.27
C THR A 48 -25.10 24.98 -3.41
N GLU A 49 -25.48 26.19 -3.14
CA GLU A 49 -26.22 27.11 -4.02
C GLU A 49 -25.58 27.37 -5.42
N ASN A 50 -24.45 26.72 -5.73
CA ASN A 50 -23.71 26.92 -6.98
C ASN A 50 -23.66 25.72 -7.93
N GLY A 51 -24.47 24.69 -7.75
CA GLY A 51 -24.75 23.68 -8.78
C GLY A 51 -23.54 22.88 -9.33
N ILE A 52 -22.36 22.93 -8.71
CA ILE A 52 -21.19 22.16 -9.15
C ILE A 52 -21.21 20.84 -8.38
N GLY A 53 -21.78 19.81 -9.03
CA GLY A 53 -21.73 18.44 -8.51
C GLY A 53 -20.29 17.92 -8.46
N THR A 54 -19.85 17.42 -7.31
CA THR A 54 -18.56 16.76 -7.21
C THR A 54 -18.66 15.34 -7.77
N GLN A 55 -17.96 15.07 -8.86
CA GLN A 55 -17.85 13.71 -9.43
C GLN A 55 -17.02 12.84 -8.47
N ARG A 56 -17.63 11.84 -7.84
CA ARG A 56 -16.89 10.83 -7.08
C ARG A 56 -16.63 9.63 -7.97
N MET A 57 -15.36 9.32 -8.16
CA MET A 57 -14.97 8.06 -8.79
C MET A 57 -15.37 6.91 -7.86
N GLN A 58 -16.04 5.90 -8.42
CA GLN A 58 -16.34 4.70 -7.66
C GLN A 58 -15.07 3.87 -7.51
N THR A 59 -14.86 3.39 -6.30
CA THR A 59 -13.74 2.55 -5.91
C THR A 59 -14.24 1.16 -5.54
N TYR A 60 -13.33 0.20 -5.52
CA TYR A 60 -13.59 -1.15 -5.02
C TYR A 60 -12.98 -1.28 -3.63
N ILE A 61 -13.68 -1.97 -2.74
CA ILE A 61 -13.14 -2.36 -1.43
C ILE A 61 -13.02 -3.87 -1.43
N LEU A 62 -11.81 -4.38 -1.16
CA LEU A 62 -11.62 -5.81 -1.00
C LEU A 62 -12.39 -6.27 0.24
N ASP A 63 -13.25 -7.26 0.06
CA ASP A 63 -13.99 -7.82 1.17
C ASP A 63 -13.07 -8.60 2.13
N LYS A 64 -13.63 -9.16 3.19
CA LYS A 64 -12.87 -9.93 4.18
C LYS A 64 -12.19 -11.18 3.62
N GLU A 65 -12.61 -11.65 2.45
CA GLU A 65 -11.99 -12.75 1.71
C GLU A 65 -11.00 -12.24 0.64
N GLY A 66 -10.83 -10.92 0.53
CA GLY A 66 -9.95 -10.27 -0.44
C GLY A 66 -10.48 -10.24 -1.86
N LYS A 67 -11.80 -10.25 -2.02
CA LYS A 67 -12.48 -10.26 -3.32
C LYS A 67 -13.16 -8.93 -3.62
N ILE A 68 -13.35 -8.64 -4.90
CA ILE A 68 -14.15 -7.52 -5.40
C ILE A 68 -15.19 -8.04 -6.39
N GLU A 69 -16.26 -7.28 -6.57
CA GLU A 69 -17.22 -7.47 -7.66
C GLU A 69 -16.84 -6.52 -8.80
N PHE A 70 -16.43 -7.09 -9.92
CA PHE A 70 -15.97 -6.35 -11.09
C PHE A 70 -17.03 -6.36 -12.21
N PRO A 71 -17.31 -5.21 -12.88
CA PRO A 71 -18.35 -5.16 -13.92
C PRO A 71 -18.13 -6.22 -15.00
N LEU A 72 -19.18 -6.96 -15.32
CA LEU A 72 -19.26 -8.03 -16.30
C LEU A 72 -18.39 -9.28 -16.03
N LEU A 73 -17.32 -9.16 -15.26
CA LEU A 73 -16.46 -10.29 -14.90
C LEU A 73 -16.88 -10.97 -13.59
N GLY A 74 -17.71 -10.31 -12.77
CA GLY A 74 -18.15 -10.85 -11.50
C GLY A 74 -17.08 -10.78 -10.41
N THR A 75 -17.07 -11.76 -9.53
CA THR A 75 -16.17 -11.83 -8.37
C THR A 75 -14.74 -12.14 -8.78
N ILE A 76 -13.81 -11.29 -8.37
CA ILE A 76 -12.38 -11.46 -8.62
C ILE A 76 -11.63 -11.45 -7.29
N SER A 77 -10.80 -12.47 -7.05
CA SER A 77 -9.94 -12.56 -5.89
C SER A 77 -8.63 -11.81 -6.14
N LEU A 78 -8.32 -10.82 -5.32
CA LEU A 78 -7.13 -9.96 -5.44
C LEU A 78 -6.19 -10.06 -4.23
N SER A 79 -6.68 -10.47 -3.06
CA SER A 79 -5.85 -10.61 -1.87
C SER A 79 -4.71 -11.60 -2.10
N GLY A 80 -3.54 -11.28 -1.59
CA GLY A 80 -2.33 -12.08 -1.78
C GLY A 80 -1.57 -11.80 -3.08
N LEU A 81 -2.13 -11.00 -3.99
CA LEU A 81 -1.46 -10.54 -5.20
C LEU A 81 -0.76 -9.22 -4.98
N THR A 82 0.38 -9.02 -5.64
CA THR A 82 0.94 -7.68 -5.79
C THR A 82 0.12 -6.88 -6.81
N LYS A 83 0.31 -5.57 -6.87
CA LYS A 83 -0.30 -4.71 -7.91
C LYS A 83 0.00 -5.23 -9.32
N THR A 84 1.26 -5.57 -9.60
CA THR A 84 1.67 -6.12 -10.90
C THR A 84 0.94 -7.41 -11.24
N GLN A 85 0.80 -8.32 -10.28
CA GLN A 85 0.07 -9.57 -10.46
C GLN A 85 -1.44 -9.35 -10.64
N ALA A 86 -2.01 -8.40 -9.91
CA ALA A 86 -3.43 -8.05 -10.05
C ALA A 86 -3.74 -7.47 -11.43
N VAL A 87 -2.90 -6.57 -11.92
CA VAL A 87 -3.02 -6.01 -13.29
C VAL A 87 -2.90 -7.10 -14.34
N ALA A 88 -1.93 -8.01 -14.21
CA ALA A 88 -1.77 -9.14 -15.13
C ALA A 88 -3.00 -10.05 -15.13
N LYS A 89 -3.57 -10.34 -13.96
CA LYS A 89 -4.80 -11.13 -13.82
C LYS A 89 -5.99 -10.47 -14.52
N LEU A 90 -6.18 -9.16 -14.32
CA LEU A 90 -7.26 -8.42 -14.96
C LEU A 90 -7.09 -8.38 -16.47
N LYS A 91 -5.88 -8.17 -16.99
CA LYS A 91 -5.60 -8.21 -18.43
C LYS A 91 -5.92 -9.58 -19.03
N GLU A 92 -5.57 -10.65 -18.35
CA GLU A 92 -5.87 -12.02 -18.79
C GLU A 92 -7.39 -12.27 -18.84
N LEU A 93 -8.14 -11.81 -17.84
CA LEU A 93 -9.59 -11.92 -17.81
C LEU A 93 -10.28 -11.07 -18.89
N LEU A 94 -9.66 -9.98 -19.32
CA LEU A 94 -10.21 -9.04 -20.32
C LEU A 94 -9.76 -9.35 -21.75
N LYS A 95 -8.80 -10.22 -21.98
CA LYS A 95 -8.14 -10.39 -23.28
C LYS A 95 -9.07 -10.68 -24.46
N ASP A 96 -10.15 -11.41 -24.22
CA ASP A 96 -11.12 -11.79 -25.25
C ASP A 96 -12.19 -10.70 -25.49
N HIS A 97 -12.22 -9.67 -24.64
CA HIS A 97 -13.21 -8.58 -24.68
C HIS A 97 -12.57 -7.23 -25.00
N VAL A 98 -11.43 -6.96 -24.40
CA VAL A 98 -10.63 -5.74 -24.56
C VAL A 98 -9.17 -6.15 -24.73
N ASN A 99 -8.77 -6.49 -25.94
CA ASN A 99 -7.44 -7.04 -26.23
C ASN A 99 -6.30 -6.03 -26.06
N ASP A 100 -6.59 -4.74 -26.14
CA ASP A 100 -5.67 -3.62 -25.98
C ASP A 100 -5.82 -2.93 -24.60
N ALA A 101 -6.39 -3.61 -23.62
CA ALA A 101 -6.67 -3.03 -22.32
C ALA A 101 -5.42 -2.47 -21.62
N VAL A 102 -5.51 -1.22 -21.23
CA VAL A 102 -4.59 -0.56 -20.29
C VAL A 102 -5.31 -0.45 -18.95
N ILE A 103 -4.71 -0.99 -17.91
CA ILE A 103 -5.29 -1.01 -16.57
C ILE A 103 -4.57 -0.02 -15.68
N ASN A 104 -5.28 1.01 -15.21
CA ASN A 104 -4.81 1.89 -14.16
C ASN A 104 -5.29 1.34 -12.82
N PHE A 105 -4.37 0.92 -11.98
CA PHE A 105 -4.64 0.30 -10.69
C PHE A 105 -3.93 1.07 -9.58
N ARG A 106 -4.68 1.55 -8.58
CA ARG A 106 -4.13 2.27 -7.43
C ARG A 106 -4.76 1.79 -6.14
N ILE A 107 -3.94 1.64 -5.11
CA ILE A 107 -4.40 1.47 -3.73
C ILE A 107 -4.55 2.88 -3.14
N LEU A 108 -5.75 3.23 -2.68
CA LEU A 108 -6.07 4.59 -2.23
C LEU A 108 -5.90 4.78 -0.73
N ASN A 109 -5.93 3.72 0.06
CA ASN A 109 -5.86 3.76 1.52
C ASN A 109 -4.58 3.17 2.09
N PHE A 110 -3.49 3.16 1.31
CA PHE A 110 -2.21 2.71 1.83
C PHE A 110 -1.75 3.63 2.96
N LYS A 111 -1.55 3.08 4.12
CA LYS A 111 -1.13 3.79 5.33
C LYS A 111 -0.23 2.92 6.19
N ILE A 112 0.63 3.59 6.96
CA ILE A 112 1.49 2.98 7.97
C ILE A 112 1.36 3.78 9.26
N THR A 113 1.73 3.18 10.38
CA THR A 113 1.69 3.82 11.69
C THR A 113 3.08 3.81 12.31
N VAL A 114 3.50 4.94 12.86
CA VAL A 114 4.77 5.09 13.57
C VAL A 114 4.46 5.54 14.99
N LEU A 115 4.89 4.77 15.98
CA LEU A 115 4.60 4.98 17.40
C LEU A 115 5.88 4.96 18.24
N GLY A 116 5.76 5.38 19.49
CA GLY A 116 6.82 5.36 20.48
C GLY A 116 7.69 6.60 20.44
N GLU A 117 8.99 6.43 20.62
CA GLU A 117 9.96 7.53 20.77
C GLU A 117 10.39 8.14 19.43
N VAL A 118 9.41 8.72 18.73
CA VAL A 118 9.59 9.55 17.53
C VAL A 118 9.02 10.94 17.77
N GLN A 119 9.44 11.91 16.97
CA GLN A 119 9.03 13.30 17.17
C GLN A 119 7.52 13.51 16.98
N LYS A 120 6.93 12.83 16.00
CA LYS A 120 5.53 12.94 15.65
C LYS A 120 4.92 11.55 15.42
N PRO A 121 4.53 10.84 16.50
CA PRO A 121 3.85 9.57 16.37
C PRO A 121 2.48 9.76 15.70
N GLY A 122 2.06 8.79 14.90
CA GLY A 122 0.77 8.84 14.22
C GLY A 122 0.65 7.84 13.08
N THR A 123 -0.48 7.89 12.41
CA THR A 123 -0.75 7.14 11.19
C THR A 123 -0.55 8.04 9.99
N TYR A 124 0.22 7.57 9.01
CA TYR A 124 0.64 8.34 7.85
C TYR A 124 0.12 7.70 6.56
N PRO A 125 -0.60 8.45 5.72
CA PRO A 125 -0.96 7.96 4.39
C PRO A 125 0.29 7.89 3.49
N VAL A 126 0.35 6.85 2.67
CA VAL A 126 1.41 6.64 1.69
C VAL A 126 0.82 6.89 0.30
N THR A 127 1.30 7.93 -0.37
CA THR A 127 0.81 8.33 -1.70
C THR A 127 1.65 7.74 -2.85
N SER A 128 2.84 7.23 -2.53
CA SER A 128 3.71 6.51 -3.46
C SER A 128 3.34 5.02 -3.52
N GLU A 129 3.86 4.30 -4.50
CA GLU A 129 3.59 2.87 -4.65
C GLU A 129 4.24 2.01 -3.57
N ARG A 130 5.29 2.51 -2.93
CA ARG A 130 6.02 1.83 -1.86
C ARG A 130 6.60 2.85 -0.89
N ILE A 131 6.91 2.41 0.31
CA ILE A 131 7.57 3.20 1.35
C ILE A 131 8.61 2.33 2.06
N THR A 132 9.75 2.92 2.34
CA THR A 132 10.79 2.26 3.12
C THR A 132 10.61 2.52 4.62
N LEU A 133 11.23 1.66 5.46
CA LEU A 133 11.27 1.88 6.90
C LEU A 133 11.89 3.24 7.26
N LEU A 134 12.98 3.63 6.58
CA LEU A 134 13.64 4.91 6.84
C LEU A 134 12.79 6.11 6.42
N GLU A 135 12.05 6.01 5.32
CA GLU A 135 11.10 7.04 4.92
C GLU A 135 9.97 7.22 5.95
N ALA A 136 9.45 6.11 6.49
CA ALA A 136 8.43 6.15 7.54
C ALA A 136 8.94 6.85 8.81
N ILE A 137 10.16 6.52 9.23
CA ILE A 137 10.81 7.19 10.37
C ILE A 137 11.03 8.67 10.06
N GLY A 138 11.44 9.01 8.85
CA GLY A 138 11.60 10.40 8.40
C GLY A 138 10.28 11.17 8.42
N MET A 139 9.18 10.57 7.99
CA MET A 139 7.84 11.19 8.05
C MET A 139 7.41 11.52 9.49
N SER A 140 7.82 10.72 10.46
CA SER A 140 7.55 10.94 11.89
C SER A 140 8.53 11.91 12.57
N GLY A 141 9.44 12.53 11.80
CA GLY A 141 10.42 13.49 12.30
C GLY A 141 11.66 12.89 12.97
N ASP A 142 11.96 11.61 12.70
CA ASP A 142 13.04 10.84 13.31
C ASP A 142 12.79 10.49 14.79
N LEU A 143 13.68 9.69 15.36
CA LEU A 143 13.66 9.31 16.76
C LEU A 143 13.92 10.53 17.65
N THR A 144 13.29 10.53 18.84
CA THR A 144 13.71 11.44 19.91
C THR A 144 15.08 11.01 20.48
N ILE A 145 15.67 11.85 21.33
CA ILE A 145 16.90 11.52 22.06
C ILE A 145 16.74 10.29 22.98
N TYR A 146 15.48 9.95 23.30
CA TYR A 146 15.13 8.78 24.12
C TYR A 146 14.82 7.54 23.30
N GLY A 147 14.84 7.62 21.97
CA GLY A 147 14.57 6.51 21.09
C GLY A 147 15.72 5.51 21.05
N ASN A 148 15.39 4.23 21.09
CA ASN A 148 16.37 3.15 20.98
C ASN A 148 16.56 2.75 19.51
N ARG A 149 17.65 3.21 18.88
CA ARG A 149 17.99 2.91 17.49
C ARG A 149 18.36 1.44 17.24
N THR A 150 18.76 0.72 18.30
CA THR A 150 19.18 -0.68 18.16
C THR A 150 18.01 -1.65 18.28
N ASN A 151 16.82 -1.16 18.60
CA ASN A 151 15.67 -2.01 18.87
C ASN A 151 14.36 -1.35 18.45
N VAL A 152 14.20 -1.22 17.13
CA VAL A 152 12.94 -0.77 16.51
C VAL A 152 12.10 -1.99 16.17
N LEU A 153 10.82 -1.98 16.54
CA LEU A 153 9.89 -3.07 16.26
C LEU A 153 9.11 -2.78 15.00
N LEU A 154 9.03 -3.76 14.12
CA LEU A 154 8.07 -3.78 13.03
C LEU A 154 7.00 -4.83 13.32
N ILE A 155 5.76 -4.37 13.43
CA ILE A 155 4.59 -5.22 13.64
C ILE A 155 3.83 -5.29 12.32
N ARG A 156 3.67 -6.50 11.81
CA ARG A 156 3.01 -6.76 10.51
C ARG A 156 1.94 -7.82 10.67
N GLU A 157 0.78 -7.57 10.09
CA GLU A 157 -0.28 -8.56 9.96
C GLU A 157 -0.36 -9.03 8.51
N LYS A 158 -0.31 -10.34 8.31
CA LYS A 158 -0.45 -10.97 7.01
C LYS A 158 -1.28 -12.24 7.16
N ASN A 159 -2.37 -12.33 6.39
CA ASN A 159 -3.28 -13.50 6.42
C ASN A 159 -3.77 -13.86 7.84
N GLY A 160 -4.12 -12.85 8.64
CA GLY A 160 -4.57 -13.04 10.01
C GLY A 160 -3.47 -13.39 11.03
N THR A 161 -2.22 -13.52 10.58
CA THR A 161 -1.06 -13.77 11.44
C THR A 161 -0.28 -12.49 11.68
N LYS A 162 -0.06 -12.15 12.94
CA LYS A 162 0.76 -11.01 13.36
C LYS A 162 2.19 -11.47 13.60
N THR A 163 3.13 -10.78 12.97
CA THR A 163 4.56 -10.97 13.16
C THR A 163 5.18 -9.74 13.79
N MET A 164 6.24 -9.93 14.53
CA MET A 164 7.02 -8.86 15.16
C MET A 164 8.48 -9.10 14.88
N GLU A 165 9.13 -8.14 14.22
CA GLU A 165 10.56 -8.17 13.95
C GLU A 165 11.28 -7.03 14.65
N ARG A 166 12.46 -7.30 15.18
CA ARG A 166 13.32 -6.31 15.81
C ARG A 166 14.41 -5.90 14.84
N ILE A 167 14.59 -4.60 14.68
CA ILE A 167 15.49 -4.01 13.69
C ILE A 167 16.49 -3.13 14.42
N ASP A 168 17.76 -3.33 14.11
CA ASP A 168 18.85 -2.47 14.55
C ASP A 168 19.21 -1.48 13.43
N LEU A 169 18.83 -0.22 13.59
CA LEU A 169 19.10 0.84 12.61
C LEU A 169 20.58 1.24 12.55
N THR A 170 21.40 0.81 13.49
CA THR A 170 22.84 1.09 13.51
C THR A 170 23.64 0.14 12.61
N LYS A 171 23.00 -0.93 12.14
CA LYS A 171 23.58 -1.94 11.24
C LYS A 171 22.98 -1.83 9.86
N SER A 172 23.70 -2.27 8.83
CA SER A 172 23.24 -2.23 7.44
C SER A 172 22.39 -3.43 7.01
N ASP A 173 22.27 -4.46 7.85
CA ASP A 173 21.62 -5.73 7.50
C ASP A 173 20.15 -5.57 7.07
N PHE A 174 19.43 -4.63 7.73
CA PHE A 174 18.00 -4.40 7.41
C PHE A 174 17.77 -3.81 6.02
N LEU A 175 18.76 -3.15 5.41
CA LEU A 175 18.65 -2.53 4.09
C LEU A 175 18.33 -3.56 2.99
N ASN A 176 18.74 -4.81 3.17
CA ASN A 176 18.52 -5.92 2.23
C ASN A 176 17.56 -6.98 2.78
N SER A 177 16.78 -6.63 3.79
CA SER A 177 15.83 -7.53 4.44
C SER A 177 14.41 -7.31 3.95
N SER A 178 13.52 -8.26 4.27
CA SER A 178 12.08 -8.17 3.99
C SER A 178 11.37 -7.04 4.73
N VAL A 179 12.02 -6.43 5.71
CA VAL A 179 11.47 -5.33 6.53
C VAL A 179 11.85 -3.96 6.03
N TYR A 180 12.69 -3.86 5.02
CA TYR A 180 13.11 -2.57 4.47
C TYR A 180 11.96 -1.81 3.81
N TYR A 181 11.13 -2.50 3.02
CA TYR A 181 9.89 -1.96 2.48
C TYR A 181 8.72 -2.33 3.37
N LEU A 182 7.90 -1.34 3.70
CA LEU A 182 6.73 -1.54 4.52
C LEU A 182 5.53 -2.02 3.70
N SER A 183 4.64 -2.73 4.36
CA SER A 183 3.37 -3.21 3.81
C SER A 183 2.20 -2.41 4.35
N GLN A 184 1.03 -2.56 3.74
CA GLN A 184 -0.22 -1.98 4.20
C GLN A 184 -0.46 -2.27 5.67
N ASN A 185 -0.77 -1.23 6.44
CA ASN A 185 -1.06 -1.27 7.87
C ASN A 185 0.12 -1.69 8.78
N ASP A 186 1.35 -1.70 8.29
CA ASP A 186 2.51 -1.91 9.14
C ASP A 186 2.58 -0.88 10.28
N VAL A 187 3.05 -1.33 11.43
CA VAL A 187 3.31 -0.49 12.60
C VAL A 187 4.80 -0.54 12.92
N VAL A 188 5.43 0.62 12.93
CA VAL A 188 6.80 0.82 13.37
C VAL A 188 6.75 1.38 14.80
N TYR A 189 7.29 0.67 15.76
CA TYR A 189 7.33 1.09 17.15
C TYR A 189 8.76 1.28 17.62
N VAL A 190 9.08 2.50 18.05
CA VAL A 190 10.38 2.85 18.59
C VAL A 190 10.35 2.79 20.11
N GLU A 191 11.04 1.81 20.69
CA GLU A 191 11.12 1.65 22.14
C GLU A 191 11.98 2.75 22.79
N PRO A 192 11.71 3.11 24.04
CA PRO A 192 12.56 4.03 24.77
C PRO A 192 13.93 3.40 25.09
N ASN A 193 14.95 4.22 25.14
CA ASN A 193 16.28 3.82 25.62
C ASN A 193 16.32 3.79 27.17
N LYS A 194 17.42 3.26 27.70
CA LYS A 194 17.59 3.11 29.15
C LYS A 194 17.56 4.44 29.93
N THR A 195 17.85 5.55 29.30
CA THR A 195 17.89 6.88 29.94
C THR A 195 16.49 7.36 30.35
N ARG A 196 15.45 6.92 29.68
CA ARG A 196 14.05 7.28 29.99
C ARG A 196 13.42 6.37 31.06
N ILE A 197 13.98 5.18 31.28
CA ILE A 197 13.41 4.18 32.18
C ILE A 197 13.87 4.42 33.65
N ASN A 198 14.88 5.25 33.85
CA ASN A 198 15.34 5.72 35.15
C ASN A 198 14.75 7.11 35.42
#